data_8c97368bbd8804ca86985299688fdd0d
#
_entry.id   8c97368bbd8804ca86985299688fdd0d
#
_cell.length_a   1.000
_cell.length_b   1.000
_cell.length_c   1.000
_cell.angle_alpha   90.00
_cell.angle_beta   90.00
_cell.angle_gamma   90.00
#
_symmetry.space_group_name_H-M   'P 1'
#
loop_
_entity.id
_entity.type
_entity.pdbx_description
1 polymer ?
#
loop_
_entity_poly.entity_id
_entity_poly.type
_entity_poly.pdbx_seq_one_letter_code
_entity_poly.pdbx_strand_id
1 'polypeptide(L)'
;MEKSYWMRNRVARRRFIRGAGVIGTGAIGAALIGCGSDDDDSSSAAPAAPAAAPAAAPAAATAAPAAATQSAVAQGGAAQLQSSAATAVPAPAENVKRGGHLRFEISGDPPNYDMHANSTYRVNVPLSPVHALLVEFDPLSAVEGPDNVQGQLASSWTVDNNLKVTFDLHGNAKFHNGEPVTSKDVKATFERIANKDGSIVSPRMKNYDAVESIETPDDTHVVVNLNRPAPSLFAMMAQGWNTIYSHKDIANGMDFKLEINGAGPMKLDKYERGNRFEMSANPDYFLEGRPYLAKQTVYVIPDGSTRFASFQGGETDIFLMATQADAESMMDIMKDKAVLDGPMPSNGFGSINFNTSREPWNDNRVRTAVAMAMNRDEAIAVLSKGVGYHGGYFNPNGIWSAGLDAVQKVPGYKPYSDAVVAEARKLLDAAGVPDGFDATILTRQGSTYENFSLYILDNAKAIGLNFTPDVQETASAYDRLNTRNFDLAPWRHGYAVDDPDALFGEFYVTGAARNYSELSSPEVDDLFLKQSTELDVPTRQELAKKMEIAALDLYGKIVTDWSAARMVRRSYVKNVVKHPNLYNANRFETAWLDL
;
A
#
# COMPACT_ATOMS: atom_id res chain seq x y z
N MET A 1 -23.11 -3.94 37.00
CA MET A 1 -21.79 -4.18 36.40
C MET A 1 -21.84 -5.50 35.64
N GLU A 2 -22.18 -5.45 34.38
CA GLU A 2 -22.24 -6.64 33.52
C GLU A 2 -20.80 -7.07 33.13
N LYS A 3 -20.52 -8.33 33.43
CA LYS A 3 -19.22 -8.95 33.07
C LYS A 3 -19.15 -9.12 31.56
N SER A 4 -18.09 -8.59 30.96
CA SER A 4 -17.85 -8.57 29.51
C SER A 4 -17.96 -9.96 28.86
N TYR A 5 -18.46 -10.00 27.64
CA TYR A 5 -18.60 -11.14 26.72
C TYR A 5 -17.36 -12.08 26.70
N TRP A 6 -16.17 -11.53 26.83
CA TRP A 6 -14.90 -12.26 26.78
C TRP A 6 -14.59 -13.12 28.03
N MET A 7 -15.18 -12.82 29.17
CA MET A 7 -15.00 -13.65 30.36
C MET A 7 -15.88 -14.92 30.34
N ARG A 8 -16.99 -14.92 29.65
CA ARG A 8 -17.87 -16.10 29.53
C ARG A 8 -17.25 -17.21 28.67
N ASN A 9 -16.47 -16.86 27.65
CA ASN A 9 -15.88 -17.84 26.73
C ASN A 9 -14.59 -18.51 27.25
N ARG A 10 -13.89 -17.93 28.23
CA ARG A 10 -12.73 -18.59 28.86
C ARG A 10 -13.13 -19.77 29.77
N VAL A 11 -14.31 -19.75 30.31
CA VAL A 11 -14.82 -20.84 31.20
C VAL A 11 -15.27 -22.04 30.35
N ALA A 12 -15.83 -21.83 29.17
CA ALA A 12 -16.29 -22.90 28.29
C ALA A 12 -15.13 -23.73 27.70
N ARG A 13 -13.98 -23.09 27.36
CA ARG A 13 -12.79 -23.81 26.82
C ARG A 13 -12.12 -24.70 27.87
N ARG A 14 -12.09 -24.33 29.13
CA ARG A 14 -11.52 -25.19 30.21
C ARG A 14 -12.38 -26.41 30.53
N ARG A 15 -13.68 -26.39 30.26
CA ARG A 15 -14.55 -27.55 30.44
C ARG A 15 -14.49 -28.56 29.30
N PHE A 16 -14.13 -28.14 28.08
CA PHE A 16 -14.02 -29.03 26.92
C PHE A 16 -12.76 -29.94 27.00
N ILE A 17 -11.66 -29.45 27.57
CA ILE A 17 -10.40 -30.20 27.69
C ILE A 17 -10.44 -31.22 28.86
N ARG A 18 -11.39 -31.14 29.82
CA ARG A 18 -11.54 -32.11 30.91
C ARG A 18 -12.56 -33.22 30.65
N GLY A 19 -13.26 -33.20 29.52
CA GLY A 19 -14.30 -34.18 29.16
C GLY A 19 -13.89 -35.29 28.20
N ALA A 20 -12.63 -35.30 27.71
CA ALA A 20 -12.18 -36.27 26.69
C ALA A 20 -11.22 -37.35 27.21
N GLY A 21 -11.36 -37.68 28.45
CA GLY A 21 -10.54 -38.75 29.07
C GLY A 21 -11.36 -39.68 29.91
N VAL A 22 -12.10 -40.64 29.37
CA VAL A 22 -12.46 -41.96 29.86
C VAL A 22 -13.49 -42.57 28.89
N ILE A 23 -13.20 -43.74 28.40
CA ILE A 23 -13.93 -44.81 27.67
C ILE A 23 -13.18 -45.09 26.35
N GLY A 24 -12.62 -46.26 26.05
CA GLY A 24 -12.65 -47.55 26.65
C GLY A 24 -11.88 -48.52 25.72
N THR A 25 -11.27 -49.48 26.29
CA THR A 25 -10.53 -50.59 25.77
C THR A 25 -11.28 -51.44 24.73
N GLY A 26 -10.51 -51.97 23.75
CA GLY A 26 -10.90 -53.13 22.88
C GLY A 26 -10.12 -53.11 21.59
N ALA A 27 -9.03 -53.68 21.49
CA ALA A 27 -8.52 -55.02 21.23
C ALA A 27 -8.43 -55.41 19.74
N ILE A 28 -7.22 -55.90 19.37
CA ILE A 28 -6.87 -56.92 18.33
C ILE A 28 -6.67 -56.35 16.90
N GLY A 29 -5.49 -56.50 16.30
CA GLY A 29 -4.55 -57.54 15.96
C GLY A 29 -3.45 -57.00 15.05
N ALA A 30 -2.32 -57.22 15.34
CA ALA A 30 -1.27 -58.17 14.99
C ALA A 30 -0.86 -58.21 13.51
N ALA A 31 0.41 -57.91 13.27
CA ALA A 31 1.48 -58.70 12.68
C ALA A 31 2.66 -57.78 12.36
N LEU A 32 3.77 -57.88 13.07
CA LEU A 32 4.97 -58.74 12.86
C LEU A 32 5.67 -58.44 11.52
N ILE A 33 6.91 -58.09 11.41
CA ILE A 33 8.23 -58.62 11.77
C ILE A 33 9.23 -57.63 11.15
N GLY A 34 10.41 -57.30 11.57
CA GLY A 34 11.40 -58.00 12.31
C GLY A 34 12.66 -57.14 12.54
N CYS A 35 13.38 -57.64 13.46
CA CYS A 35 14.61 -57.22 14.07
C CYS A 35 15.82 -57.11 13.13
N GLY A 36 16.81 -56.38 13.62
CA GLY A 36 18.18 -56.50 13.24
C GLY A 36 19.04 -55.45 13.93
N SER A 37 19.64 -55.86 14.99
CA SER A 37 20.60 -55.21 15.87
C SER A 37 22.00 -55.16 15.26
N ASP A 38 22.76 -54.27 15.82
CA ASP A 38 24.13 -54.31 16.34
C ASP A 38 25.25 -53.66 15.52
N ASP A 39 25.78 -52.67 16.14
CA ASP A 39 27.17 -52.39 16.56
C ASP A 39 28.34 -52.22 15.53
N ASP A 40 29.11 -51.21 15.91
CA ASP A 40 30.57 -51.04 15.88
C ASP A 40 31.24 -50.20 14.78
N ASP A 41 31.74 -49.12 15.32
CA ASP A 41 33.06 -48.49 15.15
C ASP A 41 33.84 -48.68 13.86
N SER A 42 34.22 -47.59 13.25
CA SER A 42 35.64 -47.16 13.16
C SER A 42 35.86 -46.00 12.18
N SER A 43 36.63 -45.08 12.66
CA SER A 43 37.33 -43.97 12.01
C SER A 43 37.91 -44.25 10.63
N SER A 44 37.80 -43.29 9.68
CA SER A 44 38.98 -42.88 8.90
C SER A 44 38.75 -41.60 8.09
N ALA A 45 39.84 -40.87 7.98
CA ALA A 45 40.05 -39.52 7.49
C ALA A 45 39.62 -39.28 6.04
N ALA A 46 39.20 -38.02 5.80
CA ALA A 46 39.03 -37.43 4.48
C ALA A 46 40.38 -37.14 3.80
N PRO A 47 40.47 -37.26 2.48
CA PRO A 47 41.52 -36.58 1.72
C PRO A 47 41.03 -35.25 1.15
N ALA A 48 41.91 -34.25 1.24
CA ALA A 48 41.73 -32.89 0.72
C ALA A 48 41.58 -32.87 -0.80
N ALA A 49 40.66 -32.03 -1.26
CA ALA A 49 40.52 -31.66 -2.66
C ALA A 49 41.49 -30.53 -3.05
N PRO A 50 42.03 -30.49 -4.26
CA PRO A 50 42.93 -29.44 -4.70
C PRO A 50 42.19 -28.15 -5.08
N ALA A 51 42.83 -27.02 -4.78
CA ALA A 51 42.39 -25.69 -5.12
C ALA A 51 42.30 -25.46 -6.64
N ALA A 52 41.16 -25.02 -7.11
CA ALA A 52 40.97 -24.55 -8.47
C ALA A 52 41.24 -23.02 -8.53
N ALA A 53 42.00 -22.59 -9.53
CA ALA A 53 42.34 -21.23 -9.84
C ALA A 53 41.11 -20.38 -10.25
N PRO A 54 41.13 -19.05 -10.03
CA PRO A 54 40.00 -18.20 -10.29
C PRO A 54 39.77 -18.00 -11.81
N ALA A 55 38.55 -18.31 -12.26
CA ALA A 55 38.09 -18.00 -13.59
C ALA A 55 37.75 -16.50 -13.70
N ALA A 56 38.19 -15.90 -14.78
CA ALA A 56 37.95 -14.50 -15.11
C ALA A 56 36.46 -14.19 -15.24
N ALA A 57 36.03 -13.08 -14.64
CA ALA A 57 34.69 -12.56 -14.77
C ALA A 57 34.36 -12.15 -16.23
N PRO A 58 33.18 -12.46 -16.75
CA PRO A 58 32.72 -11.88 -17.99
C PRO A 58 32.35 -10.41 -17.80
N ALA A 59 32.79 -9.57 -18.72
CA ALA A 59 32.51 -8.16 -18.77
C ALA A 59 31.00 -7.91 -18.77
N ALA A 60 30.54 -7.05 -17.87
CA ALA A 60 29.19 -6.54 -17.84
C ALA A 60 28.88 -5.76 -19.11
N ALA A 61 27.94 -6.24 -19.90
CA ALA A 61 27.33 -5.46 -20.96
C ALA A 61 26.45 -4.40 -20.31
N THR A 62 26.89 -3.15 -20.35
CA THR A 62 26.09 -1.97 -20.01
C THR A 62 24.96 -1.85 -21.03
N ALA A 63 23.75 -2.27 -20.64
CA ALA A 63 22.55 -1.89 -21.34
C ALA A 63 22.29 -0.40 -21.05
N ALA A 64 22.37 0.42 -22.10
CA ALA A 64 21.96 1.82 -22.03
C ALA A 64 20.48 1.91 -21.65
N PRO A 65 20.09 2.83 -20.73
CA PRO A 65 18.70 3.05 -20.43
C PRO A 65 17.99 3.59 -21.68
N ALA A 66 16.86 2.98 -22.04
CA ALA A 66 15.97 3.51 -23.05
C ALA A 66 15.58 4.94 -22.64
N ALA A 67 15.90 5.90 -23.52
CA ALA A 67 15.53 7.29 -23.34
C ALA A 67 14.01 7.39 -23.26
N ALA A 68 13.50 7.76 -22.10
CA ALA A 68 12.13 8.23 -21.95
C ALA A 68 11.99 9.48 -22.85
N THR A 69 11.11 9.41 -23.82
CA THR A 69 10.75 10.54 -24.67
C THR A 69 10.11 11.59 -23.76
N GLN A 70 10.88 12.61 -23.40
CA GLN A 70 10.34 13.80 -22.77
C GLN A 70 9.44 14.49 -23.80
N SER A 71 8.13 14.47 -23.52
CA SER A 71 7.18 15.32 -24.26
C SER A 71 7.57 16.77 -24.00
N ALA A 72 7.81 17.51 -25.08
CA ALA A 72 8.14 18.92 -25.03
C ALA A 72 6.99 19.70 -24.36
N VAL A 73 7.28 20.29 -23.22
CA VAL A 73 6.37 21.22 -22.53
C VAL A 73 6.25 22.47 -23.39
N ALA A 74 5.05 22.75 -23.89
CA ALA A 74 4.74 23.99 -24.59
C ALA A 74 4.93 25.15 -23.61
N GLN A 75 5.79 26.10 -23.95
CA GLN A 75 5.99 27.34 -23.21
C GLN A 75 4.79 28.27 -23.39
N GLY A 76 4.23 28.78 -22.29
CA GLY A 76 3.56 30.07 -22.25
C GLY A 76 2.03 30.08 -22.26
N GLY A 77 1.38 29.37 -21.32
CA GLY A 77 0.02 29.71 -20.85
C GLY A 77 0.04 29.85 -19.33
N ALA A 78 -0.81 30.70 -18.77
CA ALA A 78 -0.97 30.78 -17.31
C ALA A 78 -1.23 29.37 -16.77
N ALA A 79 -0.46 28.92 -15.78
CA ALA A 79 -0.61 27.61 -15.18
C ALA A 79 -2.04 27.47 -14.65
N GLN A 80 -2.78 26.49 -15.15
CA GLN A 80 -4.16 26.22 -14.76
C GLN A 80 -4.23 24.88 -14.05
N LEU A 81 -5.16 24.74 -13.10
CA LEU A 81 -5.68 23.42 -12.73
C LEU A 81 -6.07 22.73 -14.04
N GLN A 82 -5.52 21.54 -14.28
CA GLN A 82 -5.73 20.88 -15.56
C GLN A 82 -7.21 20.76 -15.88
N SER A 83 -7.63 21.51 -16.90
CA SER A 83 -8.92 21.37 -17.54
C SER A 83 -8.74 20.56 -18.81
N SER A 84 -8.45 19.28 -18.71
CA SER A 84 -8.85 18.45 -19.81
C SER A 84 -10.35 18.24 -19.67
N ALA A 85 -11.12 18.59 -20.71
CA ALA A 85 -12.43 17.99 -20.89
C ALA A 85 -12.29 16.50 -20.56
N ALA A 86 -13.19 15.97 -19.74
CA ALA A 86 -13.14 14.57 -19.33
C ALA A 86 -12.72 13.73 -20.54
N THR A 87 -11.60 13.03 -20.43
CA THR A 87 -11.26 12.07 -21.46
C THR A 87 -12.38 11.06 -21.41
N ALA A 88 -13.23 11.05 -22.43
CA ALA A 88 -14.35 10.13 -22.49
C ALA A 88 -13.79 8.72 -22.28
N VAL A 89 -14.39 7.98 -21.38
CA VAL A 89 -13.99 6.58 -21.13
C VAL A 89 -13.88 5.90 -22.49
N PRO A 90 -12.73 5.34 -22.89
CA PRO A 90 -12.55 4.78 -24.23
C PRO A 90 -13.65 3.78 -24.54
N ALA A 91 -14.20 3.83 -25.75
CA ALA A 91 -15.16 2.85 -26.21
C ALA A 91 -14.58 1.43 -26.08
N PRO A 92 -15.43 0.40 -25.83
CA PRO A 92 -14.97 -0.97 -25.76
C PRO A 92 -14.16 -1.35 -27.01
N ALA A 93 -13.00 -2.00 -26.82
CA ALA A 93 -12.21 -2.50 -27.95
C ALA A 93 -13.02 -3.49 -28.78
N GLU A 94 -12.92 -3.43 -30.11
CA GLU A 94 -13.80 -4.19 -31.04
C GLU A 94 -13.67 -5.72 -30.93
N ASN A 95 -12.61 -6.27 -30.34
CA ASN A 95 -12.32 -7.70 -30.29
C ASN A 95 -12.30 -8.28 -28.87
N VAL A 96 -13.01 -7.68 -27.92
CA VAL A 96 -13.06 -8.16 -26.54
C VAL A 96 -13.95 -9.37 -26.41
N LYS A 97 -13.42 -10.45 -25.84
CA LYS A 97 -14.25 -11.60 -25.42
C LYS A 97 -14.95 -11.27 -24.10
N ARG A 98 -16.27 -11.42 -24.09
CA ARG A 98 -17.12 -11.16 -22.92
C ARG A 98 -17.37 -12.43 -22.14
N GLY A 99 -17.53 -12.29 -20.83
CA GLY A 99 -17.69 -13.43 -19.94
C GLY A 99 -16.37 -13.81 -19.27
N GLY A 100 -16.27 -15.07 -18.87
CA GLY A 100 -15.08 -15.56 -18.17
C GLY A 100 -15.07 -15.24 -16.68
N HIS A 101 -14.10 -15.83 -15.98
CA HIS A 101 -13.97 -15.78 -14.54
C HIS A 101 -12.52 -15.46 -14.18
N LEU A 102 -12.24 -14.24 -13.73
CA LEU A 102 -10.92 -13.80 -13.27
C LEU A 102 -10.70 -14.21 -11.81
N ARG A 103 -9.55 -14.83 -11.52
CA ARG A 103 -9.21 -15.33 -10.19
C ARG A 103 -7.83 -14.82 -9.79
N PHE A 104 -7.74 -14.24 -8.60
CA PHE A 104 -6.46 -13.77 -8.05
C PHE A 104 -6.47 -13.85 -6.52
N GLU A 105 -5.38 -13.46 -5.87
CA GLU A 105 -5.23 -13.65 -4.42
C GLU A 105 -4.83 -12.37 -3.68
N ILE A 106 -5.15 -12.37 -2.38
CA ILE A 106 -4.62 -11.45 -1.37
C ILE A 106 -4.02 -12.24 -0.20
N SER A 107 -3.12 -11.62 0.57
CA SER A 107 -2.40 -12.32 1.65
C SER A 107 -3.13 -12.39 2.99
N GLY A 108 -4.41 -12.03 3.07
CA GLY A 108 -5.19 -12.10 4.32
C GLY A 108 -6.48 -11.30 4.26
N ASP A 109 -7.35 -11.55 5.21
CA ASP A 109 -8.66 -10.90 5.32
C ASP A 109 -8.56 -9.39 5.56
N PRO A 110 -9.54 -8.61 5.08
CA PRO A 110 -9.72 -7.22 5.50
C PRO A 110 -10.09 -7.16 7.00
N PRO A 111 -9.61 -6.15 7.73
CA PRO A 111 -10.03 -5.92 9.11
C PRO A 111 -11.52 -5.52 9.21
N ASN A 112 -12.02 -4.82 8.22
CA ASN A 112 -13.40 -4.39 8.01
C ASN A 112 -13.57 -3.91 6.57
N TYR A 113 -14.73 -3.35 6.17
CA TYR A 113 -15.03 -3.00 4.78
C TYR A 113 -15.00 -1.49 4.48
N ASP A 114 -14.82 -0.64 5.49
CA ASP A 114 -14.85 0.82 5.30
C ASP A 114 -13.64 1.32 4.50
N MET A 115 -13.85 1.64 3.23
CA MET A 115 -12.80 2.16 2.33
C MET A 115 -12.25 3.50 2.81
N HIS A 116 -13.09 4.37 3.38
CA HIS A 116 -12.69 5.72 3.77
C HIS A 116 -11.82 5.75 5.03
N ALA A 117 -12.05 4.84 5.97
CA ALA A 117 -11.32 4.78 7.24
C ALA A 117 -10.07 3.88 7.21
N ASN A 118 -9.82 3.17 6.10
CA ASN A 118 -8.72 2.22 5.97
C ASN A 118 -7.57 2.72 5.11
N SER A 119 -6.41 2.04 5.26
CA SER A 119 -5.21 2.25 4.45
C SER A 119 -4.51 0.93 4.05
N THR A 120 -5.16 -0.22 4.29
CA THR A 120 -4.59 -1.53 3.94
C THR A 120 -5.13 -2.05 2.61
N TYR A 121 -4.23 -2.50 1.73
CA TYR A 121 -4.61 -3.12 0.46
C TYR A 121 -5.56 -4.31 0.61
N ARG A 122 -5.60 -4.95 1.79
CA ARG A 122 -6.52 -6.06 2.08
C ARG A 122 -7.99 -5.63 2.09
N VAL A 123 -8.27 -4.34 2.27
CA VAL A 123 -9.60 -3.74 2.09
C VAL A 123 -9.77 -3.29 0.65
N ASN A 124 -8.83 -2.49 0.14
CA ASN A 124 -8.97 -1.85 -1.16
C ASN A 124 -9.03 -2.87 -2.32
N VAL A 125 -8.06 -3.79 -2.41
CA VAL A 125 -7.96 -4.69 -3.57
C VAL A 125 -9.21 -5.56 -3.78
N PRO A 126 -9.77 -6.26 -2.77
CA PRO A 126 -10.94 -7.09 -2.98
C PRO A 126 -12.24 -6.29 -3.12
N LEU A 127 -12.31 -5.05 -2.59
CA LEU A 127 -13.56 -4.26 -2.60
C LEU A 127 -13.62 -3.20 -3.68
N SER A 128 -12.50 -2.84 -4.32
CA SER A 128 -12.49 -1.88 -5.44
C SER A 128 -13.47 -2.24 -6.56
N PRO A 129 -13.63 -3.53 -6.99
CA PRO A 129 -14.58 -3.87 -8.03
C PRO A 129 -16.05 -3.62 -7.66
N VAL A 130 -16.36 -3.56 -6.36
CA VAL A 130 -17.73 -3.38 -5.85
C VAL A 130 -18.15 -1.91 -5.84
N HIS A 131 -17.18 -0.99 -5.86
CA HIS A 131 -17.42 0.45 -5.72
C HIS A 131 -17.09 1.24 -6.99
N ALA A 132 -17.69 2.41 -7.12
CA ALA A 132 -17.36 3.42 -8.14
C ALA A 132 -16.64 4.63 -7.51
N LEU A 133 -15.88 5.35 -8.34
CA LEU A 133 -15.23 6.63 -8.01
C LEU A 133 -15.89 7.78 -8.78
N LEU A 134 -15.67 9.02 -8.36
CA LEU A 134 -16.07 10.19 -9.15
C LEU A 134 -15.22 10.28 -10.43
N VAL A 135 -13.92 10.26 -10.26
CA VAL A 135 -12.89 10.20 -11.31
C VAL A 135 -11.89 9.10 -10.95
N GLU A 136 -11.17 8.56 -11.93
CA GLU A 136 -10.18 7.50 -11.73
C GLU A 136 -8.94 7.73 -12.57
N PHE A 137 -7.82 7.10 -12.21
CA PHE A 137 -6.70 6.97 -13.14
C PHE A 137 -7.05 6.00 -14.26
N ASP A 138 -6.58 6.27 -15.49
CA ASP A 138 -6.74 5.35 -16.61
C ASP A 138 -6.22 3.96 -16.21
N PRO A 139 -7.10 2.94 -16.14
CA PRO A 139 -6.72 1.59 -15.71
C PRO A 139 -5.77 0.88 -16.68
N LEU A 140 -5.58 1.41 -17.89
CA LEU A 140 -4.68 0.89 -18.91
C LEU A 140 -3.33 1.63 -18.97
N SER A 141 -3.13 2.65 -18.15
CA SER A 141 -1.87 3.38 -18.01
C SER A 141 -1.14 2.95 -16.74
N ALA A 142 0.16 2.65 -16.85
CA ALA A 142 1.02 2.43 -15.67
C ALA A 142 1.45 3.75 -15.02
N VAL A 143 1.16 4.90 -15.62
CA VAL A 143 1.53 6.22 -15.11
C VAL A 143 0.36 6.80 -14.33
N GLU A 144 0.62 7.19 -13.10
CA GLU A 144 -0.35 7.88 -12.23
C GLU A 144 0.04 9.35 -12.11
N GLY A 145 -0.75 10.20 -12.68
CA GLY A 145 -0.53 11.64 -12.65
C GLY A 145 -1.79 12.38 -13.08
N PRO A 146 -1.82 13.71 -12.91
CA PRO A 146 -3.01 14.50 -13.23
C PRO A 146 -3.43 14.38 -14.69
N ASP A 147 -2.49 14.16 -15.61
CA ASP A 147 -2.77 13.96 -17.05
C ASP A 147 -3.43 12.63 -17.41
N ASN A 148 -3.43 11.67 -16.46
CA ASN A 148 -4.00 10.33 -16.64
C ASN A 148 -5.28 10.12 -15.81
N VAL A 149 -5.93 11.20 -15.37
CA VAL A 149 -7.23 11.13 -14.71
C VAL A 149 -8.34 11.20 -15.74
N GLN A 150 -9.26 10.25 -15.68
CA GLN A 150 -10.48 10.19 -16.50
C GLN A 150 -11.74 10.19 -15.63
N GLY A 151 -12.89 10.50 -16.24
CA GLY A 151 -14.17 10.39 -15.55
C GLY A 151 -14.54 8.93 -15.29
N GLN A 152 -15.27 8.68 -14.20
CA GLN A 152 -15.97 7.42 -13.98
C GLN A 152 -17.45 7.71 -13.71
N LEU A 153 -17.87 8.10 -12.49
CA LEU A 153 -19.24 8.64 -12.28
C LEU A 153 -19.38 10.04 -12.90
N ALA A 154 -18.30 10.83 -12.94
CA ALA A 154 -18.29 12.05 -13.71
C ALA A 154 -18.20 11.75 -15.20
N SER A 155 -19.13 12.26 -15.98
CA SER A 155 -19.10 12.20 -17.45
C SER A 155 -18.29 13.34 -18.06
N SER A 156 -18.20 14.48 -17.36
CA SER A 156 -17.42 15.65 -17.73
C SER A 156 -17.15 16.53 -16.52
N TRP A 157 -16.25 17.52 -16.67
CA TRP A 157 -16.05 18.60 -15.70
C TRP A 157 -15.51 19.86 -16.36
N THR A 158 -15.69 20.99 -15.67
CA THR A 158 -15.12 22.29 -16.04
C THR A 158 -14.41 22.90 -14.84
N VAL A 159 -13.36 23.69 -15.10
CA VAL A 159 -12.61 24.43 -14.07
C VAL A 159 -12.72 25.92 -14.33
N ASP A 160 -13.15 26.69 -13.34
CA ASP A 160 -13.24 28.15 -13.39
C ASP A 160 -12.28 28.77 -12.38
N ASN A 161 -11.41 29.67 -12.89
CA ASN A 161 -10.45 30.48 -12.12
C ASN A 161 -9.56 29.69 -11.14
N ASN A 162 -9.31 28.39 -11.39
CA ASN A 162 -8.57 27.47 -10.50
C ASN A 162 -9.15 27.32 -9.07
N LEU A 163 -10.37 27.81 -8.83
CA LEU A 163 -11.02 27.80 -7.53
C LEU A 163 -12.39 27.12 -7.53
N LYS A 164 -12.89 26.74 -8.70
CA LYS A 164 -14.20 26.10 -8.82
C LYS A 164 -14.15 24.99 -9.86
N VAL A 165 -14.58 23.80 -9.49
CA VAL A 165 -14.71 22.66 -10.39
C VAL A 165 -16.16 22.22 -10.41
N THR A 166 -16.76 22.13 -11.60
CA THR A 166 -18.11 21.60 -11.77
C THR A 166 -18.03 20.27 -12.50
N PHE A 167 -18.55 19.22 -11.89
CA PHE A 167 -18.65 17.87 -12.47
C PHE A 167 -20.08 17.60 -12.91
N ASP A 168 -20.23 17.01 -14.09
CA ASP A 168 -21.49 16.44 -14.59
C ASP A 168 -21.46 14.93 -14.35
N LEU A 169 -22.50 14.35 -13.77
CA LEU A 169 -22.57 12.92 -13.47
C LEU A 169 -23.34 12.16 -14.55
N HIS A 170 -23.01 10.85 -14.71
CA HIS A 170 -23.86 9.94 -15.47
C HIS A 170 -25.21 9.76 -14.77
N GLY A 171 -26.29 10.22 -15.40
CA GLY A 171 -27.65 10.19 -14.83
C GLY A 171 -28.28 8.78 -14.73
N ASN A 172 -27.63 7.75 -15.26
CA ASN A 172 -28.07 6.35 -15.22
C ASN A 172 -27.38 5.50 -14.15
N ALA A 173 -26.43 6.08 -13.38
CA ALA A 173 -25.69 5.35 -12.35
C ALA A 173 -26.60 4.94 -11.18
N LYS A 174 -26.42 3.71 -10.69
CA LYS A 174 -27.18 3.15 -9.55
C LYS A 174 -26.26 2.40 -8.59
N PHE A 175 -26.59 2.47 -7.32
CA PHE A 175 -26.06 1.56 -6.32
C PHE A 175 -26.58 0.12 -6.54
N HIS A 176 -25.92 -0.87 -5.97
CA HIS A 176 -26.28 -2.28 -6.09
C HIS A 176 -27.66 -2.62 -5.51
N ASN A 177 -28.17 -1.80 -4.59
CA ASN A 177 -29.53 -1.88 -4.05
C ASN A 177 -30.59 -1.29 -4.98
N GLY A 178 -30.21 -0.70 -6.13
CA GLY A 178 -31.10 -0.11 -7.14
C GLY A 178 -31.37 1.38 -6.97
N GLU A 179 -30.93 2.02 -5.87
CA GLU A 179 -31.07 3.47 -5.66
C GLU A 179 -30.16 4.23 -6.65
N PRO A 180 -30.60 5.39 -7.18
CA PRO A 180 -29.77 6.20 -8.06
C PRO A 180 -28.57 6.78 -7.32
N VAL A 181 -27.44 6.90 -8.01
CA VAL A 181 -26.29 7.69 -7.56
C VAL A 181 -26.53 9.14 -7.97
N THR A 182 -26.38 10.06 -7.04
CA THR A 182 -26.62 11.49 -7.22
C THR A 182 -25.46 12.35 -6.76
N SER A 183 -25.51 13.63 -7.07
CA SER A 183 -24.56 14.65 -6.59
C SER A 183 -24.44 14.68 -5.06
N LYS A 184 -25.53 14.36 -4.34
CA LYS A 184 -25.57 14.30 -2.87
C LYS A 184 -24.67 13.18 -2.31
N ASP A 185 -24.54 12.06 -3.05
CA ASP A 185 -23.67 10.96 -2.67
C ASP A 185 -22.20 11.35 -2.79
N VAL A 186 -21.86 12.07 -3.85
CA VAL A 186 -20.52 12.63 -4.03
C VAL A 186 -20.17 13.61 -2.91
N LYS A 187 -21.06 14.56 -2.61
CA LYS A 187 -20.90 15.51 -1.51
C LYS A 187 -20.70 14.79 -0.18
N ALA A 188 -21.61 13.90 0.19
CA ALA A 188 -21.55 13.17 1.47
C ALA A 188 -20.27 12.35 1.59
N THR A 189 -19.82 11.74 0.49
CA THR A 189 -18.55 10.98 0.43
C THR A 189 -17.35 11.86 0.77
N PHE A 190 -17.16 12.97 0.04
CA PHE A 190 -15.99 13.82 0.25
C PHE A 190 -16.04 14.59 1.57
N GLU A 191 -17.21 14.99 2.06
CA GLU A 191 -17.36 15.55 3.39
C GLU A 191 -17.01 14.55 4.49
N ARG A 192 -17.39 13.26 4.34
CA ARG A 192 -17.01 12.18 5.24
C ARG A 192 -15.50 11.93 5.21
N ILE A 193 -14.86 11.86 4.03
CA ILE A 193 -13.41 11.67 3.90
C ILE A 193 -12.64 12.85 4.50
N ALA A 194 -13.10 14.08 4.27
CA ALA A 194 -12.52 15.30 4.85
C ALA A 194 -12.82 15.45 6.35
N ASN A 195 -13.56 14.51 6.95
CA ASN A 195 -13.98 14.51 8.36
C ASN A 195 -14.79 15.76 8.78
N LYS A 196 -15.56 16.34 7.85
CA LYS A 196 -16.38 17.54 8.15
C LYS A 196 -17.60 17.22 9.03
N ASP A 197 -18.04 15.96 9.02
CA ASP A 197 -19.14 15.45 9.85
C ASP A 197 -18.68 14.82 11.18
N GLY A 198 -17.37 14.68 11.39
CA GLY A 198 -16.80 14.08 12.60
C GLY A 198 -17.01 12.55 12.72
N SER A 199 -17.54 11.90 11.69
CA SER A 199 -17.93 10.47 11.75
C SER A 199 -16.76 9.51 11.71
N ILE A 200 -15.67 9.87 11.03
CA ILE A 200 -14.46 9.04 10.90
C ILE A 200 -13.18 9.90 10.88
N VAL A 201 -12.06 9.28 11.22
CA VAL A 201 -10.73 9.83 10.93
C VAL A 201 -10.19 9.14 9.68
N SER A 202 -10.36 9.77 8.52
CA SER A 202 -9.81 9.25 7.27
C SER A 202 -8.31 9.53 7.18
N PRO A 203 -7.49 8.55 6.74
CA PRO A 203 -6.08 8.82 6.41
C PRO A 203 -5.88 9.94 5.38
N ARG A 204 -6.89 10.22 4.57
CA ARG A 204 -6.86 11.16 3.44
C ARG A 204 -7.52 12.51 3.73
N MET A 205 -7.91 12.77 4.98
CA MET A 205 -8.67 13.98 5.32
C MET A 205 -7.95 15.28 4.90
N LYS A 206 -6.62 15.33 5.04
CA LYS A 206 -5.80 16.51 4.70
C LYS A 206 -5.70 16.79 3.20
N ASN A 207 -5.94 15.80 2.36
CA ASN A 207 -5.92 15.96 0.90
C ASN A 207 -7.04 16.90 0.39
N TYR A 208 -8.04 17.18 1.24
CA TYR A 208 -9.21 18.01 0.93
C TYR A 208 -9.27 19.31 1.71
N ASP A 209 -8.19 19.74 2.37
CA ASP A 209 -8.13 21.01 3.12
C ASP A 209 -8.35 22.24 2.21
N ALA A 210 -8.09 22.13 0.92
CA ALA A 210 -8.39 23.16 -0.07
C ALA A 210 -9.89 23.25 -0.42
N VAL A 211 -10.70 22.22 -0.12
CA VAL A 211 -12.12 22.21 -0.43
C VAL A 211 -12.89 23.02 0.62
N GLU A 212 -13.38 24.17 0.21
CA GLU A 212 -14.20 25.07 1.05
C GLU A 212 -15.62 24.51 1.20
N SER A 213 -16.26 24.20 0.06
CA SER A 213 -17.63 23.69 0.03
C SER A 213 -17.87 22.77 -1.17
N ILE A 214 -18.87 21.91 -1.05
CA ILE A 214 -19.40 21.11 -2.15
C ILE A 214 -20.89 21.39 -2.25
N GLU A 215 -21.34 21.90 -3.42
CA GLU A 215 -22.72 22.20 -3.71
C GLU A 215 -23.32 21.16 -4.66
N THR A 216 -24.60 20.91 -4.52
CA THR A 216 -25.38 19.97 -5.32
C THR A 216 -26.63 20.66 -5.84
N PRO A 217 -26.50 21.49 -6.89
CA PRO A 217 -27.62 22.29 -7.40
C PRO A 217 -28.77 21.42 -7.91
N ASP A 218 -28.46 20.22 -8.40
CA ASP A 218 -29.42 19.19 -8.77
C ASP A 218 -28.80 17.79 -8.60
N ASP A 219 -29.49 16.74 -9.03
CA ASP A 219 -29.06 15.36 -8.81
C ASP A 219 -27.83 14.94 -9.67
N THR A 220 -27.46 15.71 -10.70
CA THR A 220 -26.39 15.37 -11.66
C THR A 220 -25.21 16.33 -11.65
N HIS A 221 -25.31 17.48 -11.01
CA HIS A 221 -24.21 18.45 -10.97
C HIS A 221 -23.59 18.55 -9.56
N VAL A 222 -22.26 18.47 -9.52
CA VAL A 222 -21.46 18.66 -8.30
C VAL A 222 -20.54 19.85 -8.49
N VAL A 223 -20.64 20.85 -7.62
CA VAL A 223 -19.77 22.03 -7.66
C VAL A 223 -18.83 21.98 -6.46
N VAL A 224 -17.53 21.89 -6.71
CA VAL A 224 -16.48 21.92 -5.69
C VAL A 224 -15.86 23.31 -5.69
N ASN A 225 -16.04 24.06 -4.61
CA ASN A 225 -15.42 25.36 -4.40
C ASN A 225 -14.15 25.20 -3.56
N LEU A 226 -13.08 25.86 -3.97
CA LEU A 226 -11.78 25.79 -3.31
C LEU A 226 -11.44 27.14 -2.65
N ASN A 227 -10.84 27.10 -1.46
CA ASN A 227 -10.33 28.29 -0.77
C ASN A 227 -8.95 28.73 -1.28
N ARG A 228 -8.27 27.88 -2.07
CA ARG A 228 -6.99 28.12 -2.73
C ARG A 228 -6.82 27.18 -3.92
N PRO A 229 -5.93 27.50 -4.87
CA PRO A 229 -5.59 26.53 -5.92
C PRO A 229 -5.10 25.20 -5.32
N ALA A 230 -5.47 24.08 -5.94
CA ALA A 230 -5.10 22.73 -5.51
C ALA A 230 -4.72 21.89 -6.74
N PRO A 231 -3.49 22.00 -7.24
CA PRO A 231 -3.04 21.32 -8.48
C PRO A 231 -3.16 19.79 -8.42
N SER A 232 -3.13 19.22 -7.23
CA SER A 232 -3.28 17.77 -7.00
C SER A 232 -4.74 17.28 -6.90
N LEU A 233 -5.75 18.17 -6.90
CA LEU A 233 -7.14 17.84 -6.58
C LEU A 233 -7.66 16.61 -7.35
N PHE A 234 -7.49 16.59 -8.67
CA PHE A 234 -7.98 15.47 -9.49
C PHE A 234 -7.27 14.15 -9.18
N ALA A 235 -5.94 14.20 -9.00
CA ALA A 235 -5.16 13.03 -8.60
C ALA A 235 -5.57 12.54 -7.19
N MET A 236 -5.86 13.47 -6.27
CA MET A 236 -6.37 13.10 -4.94
C MET A 236 -7.77 12.47 -5.02
N MET A 237 -8.66 12.99 -5.86
CA MET A 237 -10.01 12.42 -6.05
C MET A 237 -9.97 11.06 -6.74
N ALA A 238 -9.00 10.82 -7.64
CA ALA A 238 -8.86 9.56 -8.40
C ALA A 238 -8.30 8.40 -7.57
N GLN A 239 -7.86 8.62 -6.33
CA GLN A 239 -7.38 7.54 -5.47
C GLN A 239 -8.43 6.44 -5.31
N GLY A 240 -8.04 5.18 -5.48
CA GLY A 240 -8.93 4.02 -5.40
C GLY A 240 -9.64 3.81 -4.05
N TRP A 241 -9.34 4.66 -3.05
CA TRP A 241 -9.98 4.69 -1.75
C TRP A 241 -11.22 5.59 -1.68
N ASN A 242 -11.35 6.54 -2.61
CA ASN A 242 -12.37 7.59 -2.56
C ASN A 242 -13.67 7.14 -3.24
N THR A 243 -14.06 5.92 -2.91
CA THR A 243 -15.27 5.26 -3.42
C THR A 243 -16.52 6.00 -2.99
N ILE A 244 -17.46 6.19 -3.92
CA ILE A 244 -18.69 6.93 -3.61
C ILE A 244 -19.64 6.06 -2.79
N TYR A 245 -20.04 6.57 -1.63
CA TYR A 245 -21.02 5.99 -0.72
C TYR A 245 -22.36 6.70 -0.82
N SER A 246 -23.44 5.96 -0.58
CA SER A 246 -24.79 6.53 -0.57
C SER A 246 -24.95 7.52 0.61
N HIS A 247 -25.38 8.74 0.31
CA HIS A 247 -25.71 9.73 1.34
C HIS A 247 -26.83 9.26 2.28
N LYS A 248 -27.76 8.42 1.76
CA LYS A 248 -28.82 7.83 2.55
C LYS A 248 -28.26 6.79 3.53
N ASP A 249 -27.34 5.94 3.08
CA ASP A 249 -26.71 4.94 3.94
C ASP A 249 -25.88 5.60 5.04
N ILE A 250 -25.14 6.69 4.70
CA ILE A 250 -24.42 7.50 5.69
C ILE A 250 -25.41 8.12 6.71
N ALA A 251 -26.48 8.74 6.24
CA ALA A 251 -27.48 9.40 7.09
C ALA A 251 -28.26 8.40 7.97
N ASN A 252 -28.48 7.20 7.48
CA ASN A 252 -29.17 6.11 8.21
C ASN A 252 -28.25 5.39 9.20
N GLY A 253 -26.97 5.74 9.27
CA GLY A 253 -26.01 5.15 10.19
C GLY A 253 -25.58 3.73 9.82
N MET A 254 -25.52 3.40 8.52
CA MET A 254 -25.00 2.13 8.04
C MET A 254 -23.59 1.89 8.59
N ASP A 255 -23.34 0.72 9.14
CA ASP A 255 -21.99 0.34 9.59
C ASP A 255 -21.14 -0.15 8.41
N PHE A 256 -20.45 0.76 7.73
CA PHE A 256 -19.55 0.45 6.62
C PHE A 256 -18.38 -0.48 7.00
N LYS A 257 -18.16 -0.76 8.28
CA LYS A 257 -17.19 -1.79 8.68
C LYS A 257 -17.72 -3.21 8.45
N LEU A 258 -19.03 -3.38 8.38
CA LEU A 258 -19.72 -4.67 8.29
C LEU A 258 -20.60 -4.80 7.05
N GLU A 259 -21.03 -3.69 6.47
CA GLU A 259 -22.01 -3.63 5.38
C GLU A 259 -21.43 -2.96 4.14
N ILE A 260 -21.90 -3.38 2.97
CA ILE A 260 -21.43 -2.90 1.67
C ILE A 260 -22.63 -2.58 0.78
N ASN A 261 -22.66 -1.37 0.25
CA ASN A 261 -23.54 -0.96 -0.83
C ASN A 261 -22.72 -0.16 -1.85
N GLY A 262 -22.33 -0.78 -2.95
CA GLY A 262 -21.48 -0.19 -3.98
C GLY A 262 -22.24 0.20 -5.23
N ALA A 263 -21.55 0.88 -6.16
CA ALA A 263 -22.05 1.22 -7.50
C ALA A 263 -21.07 0.75 -8.60
N GLY A 264 -20.20 -0.19 -8.26
CA GLY A 264 -19.12 -0.66 -9.11
C GLY A 264 -19.54 -1.69 -10.16
N PRO A 265 -18.57 -2.12 -11.01
CA PRO A 265 -18.80 -3.08 -12.09
C PRO A 265 -19.11 -4.49 -11.60
N MET A 266 -18.78 -4.84 -10.36
CA MET A 266 -19.03 -6.16 -9.79
C MET A 266 -19.90 -6.05 -8.54
N LYS A 267 -20.84 -6.99 -8.37
CA LYS A 267 -21.63 -7.18 -7.15
C LYS A 267 -20.98 -8.24 -6.28
N LEU A 268 -20.83 -7.98 -4.98
CA LEU A 268 -20.35 -8.97 -4.02
C LEU A 268 -21.47 -9.97 -3.72
N ASP A 269 -21.32 -11.20 -4.19
CA ASP A 269 -22.30 -12.27 -3.96
C ASP A 269 -22.05 -12.95 -2.60
N LYS A 270 -20.77 -13.16 -2.25
CA LYS A 270 -20.39 -13.88 -1.05
C LYS A 270 -18.98 -13.50 -0.59
N TYR A 271 -18.79 -13.42 0.73
CA TYR A 271 -17.48 -13.42 1.36
C TYR A 271 -17.42 -14.52 2.42
N GLU A 272 -16.44 -15.40 2.27
CA GLU A 272 -16.09 -16.42 3.25
C GLU A 272 -14.76 -16.05 3.91
N ARG A 273 -14.80 -15.62 5.17
CA ARG A 273 -13.60 -15.20 5.91
C ARG A 273 -12.55 -16.31 5.94
N GLY A 274 -11.30 -15.96 5.67
CA GLY A 274 -10.18 -16.89 5.55
C GLY A 274 -10.17 -17.73 4.27
N ASN A 275 -11.10 -17.49 3.34
CA ASN A 275 -11.25 -18.27 2.13
C ASN A 275 -11.29 -17.38 0.87
N ARG A 276 -12.40 -16.68 0.58
CA ARG A 276 -12.54 -15.92 -0.66
C ARG A 276 -13.68 -14.94 -0.70
N PHE A 277 -13.60 -14.01 -1.63
CA PHE A 277 -14.68 -13.14 -2.12
C PHE A 277 -15.15 -13.68 -3.47
N GLU A 278 -16.45 -13.82 -3.66
CA GLU A 278 -17.08 -14.18 -4.93
C GLU A 278 -17.94 -13.02 -5.43
N MET A 279 -17.75 -12.65 -6.69
CA MET A 279 -18.42 -11.49 -7.29
C MET A 279 -18.93 -11.85 -8.69
N SER A 280 -20.11 -11.33 -9.03
CA SER A 280 -20.70 -11.39 -10.35
C SER A 280 -20.76 -10.01 -11.01
N ALA A 281 -20.78 -9.97 -12.33
CA ALA A 281 -20.92 -8.74 -13.09
C ALA A 281 -22.21 -8.00 -12.71
N ASN A 282 -22.11 -6.67 -12.54
CA ASN A 282 -23.27 -5.81 -12.34
C ASN A 282 -23.97 -5.58 -13.70
N PRO A 283 -25.18 -6.11 -13.92
CA PRO A 283 -25.89 -5.94 -15.20
C PRO A 283 -26.38 -4.50 -15.42
N ASP A 284 -26.51 -3.72 -14.32
CA ASP A 284 -26.96 -2.34 -14.34
C ASP A 284 -25.81 -1.34 -14.25
N TYR A 285 -24.57 -1.76 -14.60
CA TYR A 285 -23.42 -0.88 -14.54
C TYR A 285 -23.55 0.26 -15.56
N PHE A 286 -23.33 1.48 -15.11
CA PHE A 286 -23.64 2.70 -15.87
C PHE A 286 -22.75 2.94 -17.10
N LEU A 287 -21.53 2.36 -17.13
CA LEU A 287 -20.68 2.41 -18.32
C LEU A 287 -21.05 1.28 -19.28
N GLU A 288 -21.66 1.67 -20.40
CA GLU A 288 -22.18 0.73 -21.40
C GLU A 288 -21.11 -0.26 -21.87
N GLY A 289 -21.52 -1.52 -21.93
CA GLY A 289 -20.66 -2.60 -22.40
C GLY A 289 -19.58 -3.05 -21.40
N ARG A 290 -19.61 -2.61 -20.14
CA ARG A 290 -18.74 -3.05 -19.06
C ARG A 290 -19.54 -3.64 -17.90
N PRO A 291 -18.90 -4.46 -17.04
CA PRO A 291 -17.58 -5.05 -17.19
C PRO A 291 -17.54 -6.11 -18.30
N TYR A 292 -16.32 -6.49 -18.74
CA TYR A 292 -16.17 -7.57 -19.72
C TYR A 292 -16.24 -8.95 -19.08
N LEU A 293 -15.80 -9.08 -17.84
CA LEU A 293 -15.81 -10.33 -17.05
C LEU A 293 -17.21 -10.62 -16.51
N ALA A 294 -17.59 -11.90 -16.50
CA ALA A 294 -18.82 -12.34 -15.85
C ALA A 294 -18.65 -12.53 -14.34
N LYS A 295 -17.46 -12.94 -13.89
CA LYS A 295 -17.17 -13.26 -12.48
C LYS A 295 -15.75 -12.85 -12.09
N GLN A 296 -15.60 -12.53 -10.80
CA GLN A 296 -14.28 -12.40 -10.15
C GLN A 296 -14.27 -13.21 -8.85
N THR A 297 -13.15 -13.85 -8.54
CA THR A 297 -12.90 -14.46 -7.23
C THR A 297 -11.56 -13.97 -6.70
N VAL A 298 -11.57 -13.46 -5.47
CA VAL A 298 -10.36 -13.07 -4.76
C VAL A 298 -10.14 -14.05 -3.62
N TYR A 299 -9.11 -14.88 -3.74
CA TYR A 299 -8.76 -15.84 -2.70
C TYR A 299 -7.96 -15.20 -1.59
N VAL A 300 -8.18 -15.65 -0.35
CA VAL A 300 -7.39 -15.25 0.81
C VAL A 300 -6.34 -16.35 1.05
N ILE A 301 -5.11 -16.12 0.60
CA ILE A 301 -4.01 -17.10 0.71
C ILE A 301 -2.83 -16.44 1.45
N PRO A 302 -2.70 -16.64 2.78
CA PRO A 302 -1.65 -15.98 3.57
C PRO A 302 -0.23 -16.46 3.22
N ASP A 303 -0.05 -17.74 2.95
CA ASP A 303 1.26 -18.33 2.69
C ASP A 303 1.74 -18.09 1.26
N GLY A 304 3.00 -17.65 1.10
CA GLY A 304 3.60 -17.30 -0.18
C GLY A 304 3.80 -18.49 -1.12
N SER A 305 4.21 -19.63 -0.55
CA SER A 305 4.44 -20.86 -1.33
C SER A 305 3.13 -21.41 -1.86
N THR A 306 2.07 -21.30 -1.07
CA THR A 306 0.71 -21.68 -1.50
C THR A 306 0.20 -20.75 -2.62
N ARG A 307 0.44 -19.42 -2.55
CA ARG A 307 0.11 -18.50 -3.66
C ARG A 307 0.85 -18.88 -4.94
N PHE A 308 2.16 -19.19 -4.83
CA PHE A 308 2.97 -19.65 -5.96
C PHE A 308 2.37 -20.92 -6.59
N ALA A 309 2.06 -21.93 -5.75
CA ALA A 309 1.48 -23.20 -6.20
C ALA A 309 0.09 -23.02 -6.84
N SER A 310 -0.77 -22.18 -6.27
CA SER A 310 -2.10 -21.86 -6.82
C SER A 310 -2.02 -21.23 -8.21
N PHE A 311 -1.08 -20.30 -8.43
CA PHE A 311 -0.86 -19.74 -9.75
C PHE A 311 -0.27 -20.77 -10.70
N GLN A 312 0.72 -21.55 -10.28
CA GLN A 312 1.31 -22.62 -11.09
C GLN A 312 0.26 -23.66 -11.51
N GLY A 313 -0.61 -24.06 -10.57
CA GLY A 313 -1.69 -25.04 -10.79
C GLY A 313 -2.87 -24.53 -11.61
N GLY A 314 -2.98 -23.21 -11.82
CA GLY A 314 -4.10 -22.60 -12.58
C GLY A 314 -5.34 -22.34 -11.74
N GLU A 315 -5.23 -22.33 -10.42
CA GLU A 315 -6.31 -21.90 -9.52
C GLU A 315 -6.49 -20.39 -9.53
N THR A 316 -5.38 -19.64 -9.74
CA THR A 316 -5.38 -18.20 -9.93
C THR A 316 -4.83 -17.82 -11.31
N ASP A 317 -5.31 -16.68 -11.85
CA ASP A 317 -4.97 -16.15 -13.16
C ASP A 317 -3.95 -15.01 -13.06
N ILE A 318 -3.85 -14.39 -11.88
CA ILE A 318 -2.89 -13.35 -11.52
C ILE A 318 -2.19 -13.77 -10.23
N PHE A 319 -0.86 -13.63 -10.18
CA PHE A 319 -0.02 -13.71 -8.98
C PHE A 319 0.39 -12.29 -8.60
N LEU A 320 -0.45 -11.64 -7.79
CA LEU A 320 -0.38 -10.20 -7.49
C LEU A 320 0.80 -9.84 -6.60
N MET A 321 1.20 -10.73 -5.68
CA MET A 321 2.20 -10.51 -4.64
C MET A 321 3.48 -11.31 -4.85
N ALA A 322 3.89 -11.52 -6.11
CA ALA A 322 5.11 -12.25 -6.44
C ALA A 322 6.36 -11.56 -5.87
N THR A 323 7.27 -12.33 -5.25
CA THR A 323 8.64 -11.86 -5.01
C THR A 323 9.44 -11.89 -6.33
N GLN A 324 10.64 -11.31 -6.36
CA GLN A 324 11.48 -11.38 -7.57
C GLN A 324 11.82 -12.83 -7.92
N ALA A 325 12.26 -13.60 -6.94
CA ALA A 325 12.62 -15.00 -7.15
C ALA A 325 11.40 -15.84 -7.58
N ASP A 326 10.22 -15.60 -7.02
CA ASP A 326 8.99 -16.28 -7.43
C ASP A 326 8.61 -15.91 -8.87
N ALA A 327 8.72 -14.62 -9.24
CA ALA A 327 8.40 -14.17 -10.58
C ALA A 327 9.36 -14.78 -11.63
N GLU A 328 10.67 -14.75 -11.38
CA GLU A 328 11.68 -15.36 -12.25
C GLU A 328 11.44 -16.87 -12.39
N SER A 329 11.28 -17.58 -11.27
CA SER A 329 10.99 -19.01 -11.29
C SER A 329 9.68 -19.33 -12.03
N MET A 330 8.67 -18.51 -11.87
CA MET A 330 7.39 -18.70 -12.56
C MET A 330 7.52 -18.46 -14.06
N MET A 331 8.27 -17.45 -14.49
CA MET A 331 8.53 -17.21 -15.91
C MET A 331 9.31 -18.36 -16.55
N ASP A 332 10.30 -18.94 -15.84
CA ASP A 332 11.04 -20.11 -16.29
C ASP A 332 10.14 -21.35 -16.45
N ILE A 333 9.19 -21.56 -15.54
CA ILE A 333 8.24 -22.68 -15.58
C ILE A 333 7.18 -22.48 -16.66
N MET A 334 6.59 -21.29 -16.72
CA MET A 334 5.41 -21.02 -17.54
C MET A 334 5.73 -20.55 -18.96
N LYS A 335 6.91 -19.93 -19.15
CA LYS A 335 7.37 -19.38 -20.42
C LYS A 335 6.32 -18.45 -21.06
N ASP A 336 5.88 -18.75 -22.29
CA ASP A 336 4.89 -18.02 -23.06
C ASP A 336 3.44 -18.06 -22.49
N LYS A 337 3.20 -18.93 -21.50
CA LYS A 337 1.90 -19.03 -20.82
C LYS A 337 1.71 -17.99 -19.71
N ALA A 338 2.73 -17.22 -19.39
CA ALA A 338 2.67 -16.14 -18.41
C ALA A 338 3.32 -14.85 -18.94
N VAL A 339 2.99 -13.74 -18.32
CA VAL A 339 3.57 -12.42 -18.57
C VAL A 339 4.01 -11.85 -17.22
N LEU A 340 5.22 -11.32 -17.17
CA LEU A 340 5.74 -10.56 -16.04
C LEU A 340 5.57 -9.06 -16.33
N ASP A 341 4.77 -8.39 -15.50
CA ASP A 341 4.61 -6.96 -15.49
C ASP A 341 5.50 -6.35 -14.38
N GLY A 342 6.46 -5.52 -14.72
CA GLY A 342 7.50 -4.99 -13.84
C GLY A 342 8.83 -5.76 -13.96
N PRO A 343 9.82 -5.57 -13.04
CA PRO A 343 9.74 -4.72 -11.85
C PRO A 343 9.72 -3.22 -12.16
N MET A 344 9.01 -2.47 -11.35
CA MET A 344 8.99 -1.01 -11.37
C MET A 344 9.04 -0.47 -9.92
N PRO A 345 9.53 0.76 -9.67
CA PRO A 345 9.43 1.35 -8.34
C PRO A 345 7.97 1.36 -7.88
N SER A 346 7.70 0.89 -6.67
CA SER A 346 6.36 0.96 -6.08
C SER A 346 6.17 2.30 -5.37
N ASN A 347 4.92 2.76 -5.21
CA ASN A 347 4.61 3.86 -4.30
C ASN A 347 4.58 3.34 -2.85
N GLY A 348 5.71 2.74 -2.40
CA GLY A 348 5.80 2.17 -1.08
C GLY A 348 7.23 1.90 -0.62
N PHE A 349 7.46 2.23 0.64
CA PHE A 349 8.76 2.09 1.29
C PHE A 349 8.64 1.49 2.69
N GLY A 350 9.75 0.90 3.16
CA GLY A 350 9.92 0.50 4.54
C GLY A 350 10.36 1.68 5.38
N SER A 351 9.79 1.84 6.56
CA SER A 351 10.24 2.86 7.51
C SER A 351 10.15 2.42 8.95
N ILE A 352 10.96 3.07 9.80
CA ILE A 352 10.90 2.97 11.24
C ILE A 352 10.23 4.24 11.76
N ASN A 353 9.09 4.10 12.43
CA ASN A 353 8.39 5.21 13.09
C ASN A 353 8.80 5.24 14.56
N PHE A 354 9.07 6.43 15.10
CA PHE A 354 9.33 6.64 16.52
C PHE A 354 8.13 7.30 17.18
N ASN A 355 7.85 6.93 18.40
CA ASN A 355 6.95 7.73 19.24
C ASN A 355 7.75 8.88 19.86
N THR A 356 7.73 10.06 19.25
CA THR A 356 8.54 11.20 19.71
C THR A 356 8.00 11.89 20.98
N SER A 357 6.85 11.44 21.50
CA SER A 357 6.36 11.89 22.80
C SER A 357 7.01 11.16 23.98
N ARG A 358 7.79 10.10 23.71
CA ARG A 358 8.47 9.28 24.72
C ARG A 358 9.98 9.51 24.73
N GLU A 359 10.58 9.50 25.91
CA GLU A 359 12.03 9.43 26.06
C GLU A 359 12.52 8.00 25.73
N PRO A 360 13.70 7.87 25.11
CA PRO A 360 14.59 8.94 24.62
C PRO A 360 14.29 9.36 23.17
N TRP A 361 13.16 8.91 22.57
CA TRP A 361 12.79 9.14 21.17
C TRP A 361 12.38 10.58 20.87
N ASN A 362 12.13 11.41 21.89
CA ASN A 362 11.93 12.85 21.78
C ASN A 362 13.24 13.59 21.38
N ASP A 363 14.41 13.02 21.67
CA ASP A 363 15.71 13.60 21.29
C ASP A 363 16.06 13.23 19.83
N ASN A 364 16.27 14.27 18.99
CA ASN A 364 16.63 14.06 17.58
C ASN A 364 17.98 13.34 17.42
N ARG A 365 18.94 13.52 18.34
CA ARG A 365 20.25 12.84 18.31
C ARG A 365 20.10 11.33 18.39
N VAL A 366 19.18 10.85 19.23
CA VAL A 366 18.88 9.42 19.38
C VAL A 366 18.28 8.86 18.08
N ARG A 367 17.32 9.55 17.49
CA ARG A 367 16.71 9.12 16.22
C ARG A 367 17.74 9.15 15.07
N THR A 368 18.59 10.17 15.04
CA THR A 368 19.70 10.26 14.07
C THR A 368 20.66 9.07 14.22
N ALA A 369 21.03 8.72 15.45
CA ALA A 369 21.91 7.58 15.72
C ALA A 369 21.32 6.26 15.20
N VAL A 370 20.02 6.02 15.46
CA VAL A 370 19.34 4.84 14.90
C VAL A 370 19.33 4.89 13.37
N ALA A 371 19.07 6.06 12.75
CA ALA A 371 19.07 6.19 11.29
C ALA A 371 20.45 5.89 10.67
N MET A 372 21.53 6.32 11.33
CA MET A 372 22.92 6.06 10.92
C MET A 372 23.32 4.59 11.06
N ALA A 373 22.74 3.87 12.03
CA ALA A 373 23.00 2.45 12.23
C ALA A 373 22.37 1.56 11.18
N MET A 374 21.32 2.01 10.49
CA MET A 374 20.58 1.18 9.51
C MET A 374 21.39 0.97 8.23
N ASN A 375 21.82 -0.28 7.98
CA ASN A 375 22.45 -0.70 6.73
C ASN A 375 21.41 -0.87 5.63
N ARG A 376 21.25 0.13 4.76
CA ARG A 376 20.21 0.13 3.71
C ARG A 376 20.50 -0.82 2.56
N ASP A 377 21.77 -1.18 2.31
CA ASP A 377 22.11 -2.24 1.35
C ASP A 377 21.61 -3.59 1.84
N GLU A 378 21.79 -3.86 3.13
CA GLU A 378 21.23 -5.05 3.78
C GLU A 378 19.70 -5.03 3.78
N ALA A 379 19.07 -3.87 4.03
CA ALA A 379 17.62 -3.73 3.94
C ALA A 379 17.10 -4.13 2.54
N ILE A 380 17.74 -3.66 1.48
CA ILE A 380 17.39 -4.06 0.09
C ILE A 380 17.59 -5.56 -0.10
N ALA A 381 18.70 -6.11 0.35
CA ALA A 381 19.00 -7.54 0.20
C ALA A 381 17.99 -8.43 0.95
N VAL A 382 17.66 -8.09 2.20
CA VAL A 382 16.85 -8.95 3.09
C VAL A 382 15.36 -8.64 2.95
N LEU A 383 14.96 -7.35 3.02
CA LEU A 383 13.55 -6.94 3.09
C LEU A 383 12.92 -6.84 1.70
N SER A 384 13.66 -6.36 0.71
CA SER A 384 13.22 -6.23 -0.69
C SER A 384 13.72 -7.36 -1.59
N LYS A 385 14.34 -8.41 -0.99
CA LYS A 385 14.81 -9.61 -1.70
C LYS A 385 15.76 -9.30 -2.86
N GLY A 386 16.66 -8.33 -2.65
CA GLY A 386 17.67 -7.92 -3.63
C GLY A 386 17.17 -6.99 -4.73
N VAL A 387 15.87 -6.69 -4.78
CA VAL A 387 15.30 -5.79 -5.80
C VAL A 387 14.55 -4.66 -5.12
N GLY A 388 15.25 -3.56 -4.90
CA GLY A 388 14.76 -2.37 -4.22
C GLY A 388 15.64 -1.17 -4.55
N TYR A 389 15.33 -0.04 -3.94
CA TYR A 389 16.00 1.22 -4.22
C TYR A 389 16.33 1.94 -2.91
N HIS A 390 17.44 2.68 -2.91
CA HIS A 390 17.70 3.73 -1.92
C HIS A 390 16.87 4.95 -2.25
N GLY A 391 16.44 5.70 -1.24
CA GLY A 391 15.72 6.95 -1.44
C GLY A 391 15.34 7.64 -0.15
N GLY A 392 14.75 8.81 -0.30
CA GLY A 392 14.09 9.55 0.76
C GLY A 392 12.61 9.16 0.85
N TYR A 393 11.76 10.16 1.07
CA TYR A 393 10.31 9.95 1.19
C TYR A 393 9.59 9.86 -0.14
N PHE A 394 10.08 10.51 -1.19
CA PHE A 394 9.51 10.40 -2.53
C PHE A 394 10.11 9.23 -3.31
N ASN A 395 9.36 8.73 -4.29
CA ASN A 395 9.83 7.69 -5.19
C ASN A 395 11.20 8.07 -5.77
N PRO A 396 12.24 7.24 -5.58
CA PRO A 396 13.61 7.59 -5.97
C PRO A 396 13.78 7.97 -7.45
N ASN A 397 12.91 7.44 -8.32
CA ASN A 397 12.89 7.72 -9.74
C ASN A 397 11.76 8.70 -10.13
N GLY A 398 11.03 9.23 -9.13
CA GLY A 398 9.95 10.19 -9.33
C GLY A 398 10.45 11.62 -9.51
N ILE A 399 9.60 12.47 -10.08
CA ILE A 399 9.91 13.88 -10.36
C ILE A 399 9.99 14.75 -9.09
N TRP A 400 9.49 14.26 -7.96
CA TRP A 400 9.40 14.99 -6.69
C TRP A 400 10.60 14.77 -5.79
N SER A 401 11.39 13.70 -6.03
CA SER A 401 12.54 13.32 -5.19
C SER A 401 13.66 14.35 -5.28
N ALA A 402 14.27 14.64 -4.13
CA ALA A 402 15.51 15.42 -4.06
C ALA A 402 16.70 14.70 -4.69
N GLY A 403 16.57 13.41 -4.96
CA GLY A 403 17.61 12.54 -5.50
C GLY A 403 18.54 11.99 -4.42
N LEU A 404 19.14 10.83 -4.73
CA LEU A 404 19.95 10.09 -3.76
C LEU A 404 21.13 10.89 -3.22
N ASP A 405 21.81 11.66 -4.07
CA ASP A 405 22.96 12.50 -3.66
C ASP A 405 22.59 13.55 -2.61
N ALA A 406 21.39 14.12 -2.70
CA ALA A 406 20.91 15.07 -1.71
C ALA A 406 20.48 14.37 -0.42
N VAL A 407 19.77 13.25 -0.53
CA VAL A 407 19.34 12.41 0.60
C VAL A 407 20.56 11.94 1.42
N GLN A 408 21.63 11.49 0.79
CA GLN A 408 22.85 11.01 1.46
C GLN A 408 23.66 12.11 2.16
N LYS A 409 23.36 13.39 1.93
CA LYS A 409 23.95 14.49 2.71
C LYS A 409 23.30 14.65 4.08
N VAL A 410 22.08 14.15 4.26
CA VAL A 410 21.42 14.11 5.58
C VAL A 410 22.14 13.09 6.45
N PRO A 411 22.59 13.45 7.68
CA PRO A 411 23.48 12.60 8.49
C PRO A 411 23.04 11.15 8.66
N GLY A 412 21.77 10.90 8.96
CA GLY A 412 21.21 9.56 9.14
C GLY A 412 21.03 8.75 7.85
N TYR A 413 21.34 9.34 6.68
CA TYR A 413 21.21 8.70 5.37
C TYR A 413 22.55 8.54 4.63
N LYS A 414 23.66 8.86 5.30
CA LYS A 414 25.01 8.58 4.77
C LYS A 414 25.16 7.09 4.43
N PRO A 415 25.98 6.72 3.42
CA PRO A 415 26.32 5.32 3.16
C PRO A 415 26.86 4.64 4.44
N TYR A 416 26.38 3.41 4.69
CA TYR A 416 26.74 2.66 5.88
C TYR A 416 28.26 2.36 5.93
N SER A 417 28.88 2.56 7.09
CA SER A 417 30.26 2.20 7.34
C SER A 417 30.54 2.17 8.86
N ASP A 418 31.63 1.52 9.26
CA ASP A 418 32.08 1.48 10.68
C ASP A 418 32.27 2.87 11.25
N ALA A 419 32.75 3.83 10.44
CA ALA A 419 32.91 5.22 10.86
C ALA A 419 31.59 5.89 11.18
N VAL A 420 30.52 5.62 10.35
CA VAL A 420 29.17 6.14 10.58
C VAL A 420 28.56 5.51 11.84
N VAL A 421 28.76 4.21 12.06
CA VAL A 421 28.32 3.52 13.28
C VAL A 421 29.00 4.07 14.52
N ALA A 422 30.32 4.37 14.45
CA ALA A 422 31.03 4.98 15.55
C ALA A 422 30.56 6.42 15.85
N GLU A 423 30.17 7.19 14.83
CA GLU A 423 29.53 8.51 14.99
C GLU A 423 28.17 8.39 15.67
N ALA A 424 27.37 7.40 15.29
CA ALA A 424 26.06 7.11 15.88
C ALA A 424 26.15 6.81 17.38
N ARG A 425 27.15 6.01 17.84
CA ARG A 425 27.40 5.74 19.26
C ARG A 425 27.68 7.03 20.04
N LYS A 426 28.50 7.92 19.48
CA LYS A 426 28.78 9.21 20.13
C LYS A 426 27.55 10.09 20.29
N LEU A 427 26.59 10.00 19.37
CA LEU A 427 25.33 10.71 19.50
C LEU A 427 24.48 10.16 20.65
N LEU A 428 24.44 8.82 20.84
CA LEU A 428 23.76 8.20 21.98
C LEU A 428 24.42 8.58 23.31
N ASP A 429 25.77 8.54 23.39
CA ASP A 429 26.52 8.97 24.56
C ASP A 429 26.21 10.43 24.90
N ALA A 430 26.21 11.33 23.90
CA ALA A 430 25.89 12.74 24.06
C ALA A 430 24.43 13.00 24.45
N ALA A 431 23.54 12.09 24.11
CA ALA A 431 22.13 12.11 24.50
C ALA A 431 21.87 11.47 25.89
N GLY A 432 22.91 10.86 26.50
CA GLY A 432 22.79 10.19 27.79
C GLY A 432 22.11 8.83 27.73
N VAL A 433 22.03 8.20 26.56
CA VAL A 433 21.46 6.85 26.39
C VAL A 433 22.55 5.82 26.70
N PRO A 434 22.38 4.97 27.74
CA PRO A 434 23.39 3.99 28.14
C PRO A 434 23.52 2.86 27.10
N ASP A 435 24.72 2.29 27.02
CA ASP A 435 24.93 1.03 26.31
C ASP A 435 24.04 -0.06 26.93
N GLY A 436 23.40 -0.86 26.08
CA GLY A 436 22.44 -1.86 26.52
C GLY A 436 21.04 -1.32 26.82
N PHE A 437 20.71 -0.08 26.38
CA PHE A 437 19.35 0.47 26.55
C PHE A 437 18.30 -0.42 25.90
N ASP A 438 17.29 -0.83 26.69
CA ASP A 438 16.20 -1.70 26.27
C ASP A 438 14.99 -0.90 25.74
N ALA A 439 14.42 -1.34 24.61
CA ALA A 439 13.17 -0.81 24.09
C ALA A 439 12.35 -1.88 23.33
N THR A 440 11.08 -1.58 23.06
CA THR A 440 10.19 -2.49 22.34
C THR A 440 9.96 -2.05 20.90
N ILE A 441 9.93 -3.02 19.99
CA ILE A 441 9.53 -2.82 18.59
C ILE A 441 8.12 -3.36 18.40
N LEU A 442 7.13 -2.48 18.29
CA LEU A 442 5.78 -2.88 17.89
C LEU A 442 5.83 -3.42 16.46
N THR A 443 5.51 -4.68 16.28
CA THR A 443 5.44 -5.28 14.96
C THR A 443 4.15 -6.10 14.80
N ARG A 444 3.80 -6.40 13.56
CA ARG A 444 2.60 -7.18 13.28
C ARG A 444 2.98 -8.57 12.77
N GLN A 445 2.13 -9.56 13.03
CA GLN A 445 2.28 -10.91 12.54
C GLN A 445 2.46 -10.97 11.02
N GLY A 446 3.35 -11.84 10.57
CA GLY A 446 3.67 -12.11 9.18
C GLY A 446 5.13 -11.82 8.85
N SER A 447 5.72 -12.70 8.05
CA SER A 447 7.17 -12.72 7.77
C SER A 447 7.75 -11.37 7.30
N THR A 448 6.97 -10.55 6.59
CA THR A 448 7.41 -9.22 6.15
C THR A 448 7.75 -8.31 7.33
N TYR A 449 6.90 -8.26 8.36
CA TYR A 449 7.07 -7.36 9.49
C TYR A 449 7.99 -7.94 10.57
N GLU A 450 7.92 -9.25 10.77
CA GLU A 450 8.82 -9.95 11.70
C GLU A 450 10.27 -9.87 11.21
N ASN A 451 10.54 -10.13 9.93
CA ASN A 451 11.87 -9.95 9.34
C ASN A 451 12.34 -8.49 9.40
N PHE A 452 11.43 -7.53 9.24
CA PHE A 452 11.78 -6.12 9.37
C PHE A 452 12.22 -5.79 10.80
N SER A 453 11.54 -6.32 11.80
CA SER A 453 11.95 -6.15 13.21
C SER A 453 13.31 -6.78 13.49
N LEU A 454 13.58 -7.98 12.98
CA LEU A 454 14.88 -8.65 13.12
C LEU A 454 16.02 -7.83 12.49
N TYR A 455 15.80 -7.29 11.29
CA TYR A 455 16.76 -6.38 10.65
C TYR A 455 17.09 -5.16 11.51
N ILE A 456 16.06 -4.49 12.08
CA ILE A 456 16.27 -3.34 12.95
C ILE A 456 17.04 -3.74 14.22
N LEU A 457 16.66 -4.86 14.84
CA LEU A 457 17.29 -5.38 16.05
C LEU A 457 18.79 -5.64 15.82
N ASP A 458 19.14 -6.28 14.71
CA ASP A 458 20.54 -6.61 14.43
C ASP A 458 21.38 -5.34 14.17
N ASN A 459 20.84 -4.37 13.42
CA ASN A 459 21.51 -3.10 13.16
C ASN A 459 21.62 -2.21 14.43
N ALA A 460 20.60 -2.22 15.29
CA ALA A 460 20.59 -1.44 16.53
C ALA A 460 21.64 -1.94 17.56
N LYS A 461 21.92 -3.24 17.60
CA LYS A 461 22.97 -3.83 18.43
C LYS A 461 24.35 -3.23 18.13
N ALA A 462 24.60 -2.85 16.88
CA ALA A 462 25.86 -2.23 16.48
C ALA A 462 26.12 -0.89 17.19
N ILE A 463 25.10 -0.23 17.69
CA ILE A 463 25.18 1.03 18.45
C ILE A 463 24.81 0.88 19.92
N GLY A 464 24.74 -0.36 20.44
CA GLY A 464 24.51 -0.64 21.87
C GLY A 464 23.05 -0.57 22.31
N LEU A 465 22.07 -0.67 21.40
CA LEU A 465 20.65 -0.71 21.74
C LEU A 465 20.12 -2.16 21.71
N ASN A 466 19.33 -2.52 22.72
CA ASN A 466 18.69 -3.82 22.84
C ASN A 466 17.20 -3.68 22.53
N PHE A 467 16.76 -4.21 21.41
CA PHE A 467 15.34 -4.15 21.04
C PHE A 467 14.67 -5.53 21.17
N THR A 468 13.43 -5.52 21.65
CA THR A 468 12.60 -6.74 21.77
C THR A 468 11.34 -6.59 20.90
N PRO A 469 11.09 -7.49 19.93
CA PRO A 469 9.88 -7.46 19.14
C PRO A 469 8.63 -7.74 19.98
N ASP A 470 7.61 -6.89 19.86
CA ASP A 470 6.27 -7.05 20.40
C ASP A 470 5.32 -7.36 19.23
N VAL A 471 5.13 -8.66 18.96
CA VAL A 471 4.41 -9.15 17.78
C VAL A 471 2.91 -9.17 18.05
N GLN A 472 2.15 -8.37 17.30
CA GLN A 472 0.72 -8.21 17.45
C GLN A 472 -0.05 -8.75 16.23
N GLU A 473 -1.31 -9.16 16.45
CA GLU A 473 -2.27 -9.39 15.37
C GLU A 473 -2.54 -8.07 14.61
N THR A 474 -2.96 -8.16 13.34
CA THR A 474 -3.06 -6.98 12.46
C THR A 474 -3.93 -5.86 13.02
N ALA A 475 -5.12 -6.16 13.53
CA ALA A 475 -6.02 -5.14 14.05
C ALA A 475 -5.46 -4.48 15.32
N SER A 476 -4.89 -5.29 16.23
CA SER A 476 -4.23 -4.81 17.45
C SER A 476 -3.00 -3.95 17.14
N ALA A 477 -2.19 -4.35 16.13
CA ALA A 477 -1.03 -3.57 15.72
C ALA A 477 -1.41 -2.19 15.17
N TYR A 478 -2.46 -2.12 14.33
CA TYR A 478 -2.97 -0.84 13.82
C TYR A 478 -3.60 0.02 14.92
N ASP A 479 -4.34 -0.58 15.85
CA ASP A 479 -4.91 0.15 16.99
C ASP A 479 -3.79 0.81 17.82
N ARG A 480 -2.76 0.04 18.17
CA ARG A 480 -1.61 0.57 18.92
C ARG A 480 -0.83 1.63 18.13
N LEU A 481 -0.67 1.45 16.82
CA LEU A 481 -0.01 2.43 15.98
C LEU A 481 -0.81 3.76 15.94
N ASN A 482 -2.13 3.67 15.74
CA ASN A 482 -3.03 4.82 15.68
C ASN A 482 -3.16 5.55 17.03
N THR A 483 -3.10 4.81 18.14
CA THR A 483 -3.15 5.37 19.51
C THR A 483 -1.77 5.73 20.06
N ARG A 484 -0.68 5.62 19.27
CA ARG A 484 0.71 5.90 19.63
C ARG A 484 1.21 5.07 20.83
N ASN A 485 0.67 3.88 21.01
CA ASN A 485 1.10 2.99 22.09
C ASN A 485 2.25 2.07 21.65
N PHE A 486 3.40 2.68 21.36
CA PHE A 486 4.65 2.01 20.95
C PHE A 486 5.87 2.87 21.27
N ASP A 487 7.06 2.30 21.21
CA ASP A 487 8.36 3.01 21.25
C ASP A 487 8.88 3.22 19.83
N LEU A 488 9.07 2.12 19.09
CA LEU A 488 9.38 2.09 17.68
C LEU A 488 8.41 1.15 16.96
N ALA A 489 8.12 1.46 15.69
CA ALA A 489 7.29 0.61 14.86
C ALA A 489 7.82 0.58 13.41
N PRO A 490 8.41 -0.56 12.97
CA PRO A 490 8.66 -0.78 11.55
C PRO A 490 7.34 -0.90 10.80
N TRP A 491 7.23 -0.17 9.69
CA TRP A 491 6.02 -0.19 8.89
C TRP A 491 6.32 -0.05 7.41
N ARG A 492 5.55 -0.75 6.59
CA ARG A 492 5.53 -0.51 5.16
C ARG A 492 4.46 0.53 4.86
N HIS A 493 4.87 1.67 4.37
CA HIS A 493 3.97 2.73 3.94
C HIS A 493 3.76 2.63 2.43
N GLY A 494 2.49 2.66 2.02
CA GLY A 494 2.10 2.87 0.65
C GLY A 494 1.22 4.11 0.59
N TYR A 495 1.42 4.93 -0.42
CA TYR A 495 0.57 6.07 -0.73
C TYR A 495 -0.04 5.90 -2.12
N ALA A 496 -1.22 6.45 -2.29
CA ALA A 496 -2.07 6.08 -3.41
C ALA A 496 -1.68 6.77 -4.73
N VAL A 497 -0.90 7.85 -4.67
CA VAL A 497 -0.50 8.65 -5.82
C VAL A 497 0.90 9.20 -5.59
N ASP A 498 1.76 9.19 -6.60
CA ASP A 498 3.08 9.84 -6.53
C ASP A 498 2.91 11.37 -6.66
N ASP A 499 2.45 11.97 -5.57
CA ASP A 499 2.27 13.42 -5.43
C ASP A 499 2.60 13.85 -3.98
N PRO A 500 3.26 15.01 -3.80
CA PRO A 500 3.58 15.53 -2.46
C PRO A 500 2.39 15.65 -1.53
N ASP A 501 1.22 16.04 -2.03
CA ASP A 501 0.01 16.19 -1.22
C ASP A 501 -0.47 14.85 -0.68
N ALA A 502 -0.42 13.76 -1.48
CA ALA A 502 -0.80 12.43 -1.04
C ALA A 502 0.13 11.93 0.06
N LEU A 503 1.44 12.11 -0.10
CA LEU A 503 2.42 11.59 0.85
C LEU A 503 2.49 12.45 2.12
N PHE A 504 2.74 13.76 1.98
CA PHE A 504 2.94 14.62 3.13
C PHE A 504 1.63 14.94 3.85
N GLY A 505 0.53 15.11 3.13
CA GLY A 505 -0.80 15.30 3.71
C GLY A 505 -1.27 14.12 4.57
N GLU A 506 -0.87 12.89 4.23
CA GLU A 506 -1.22 11.73 5.02
C GLU A 506 -0.23 11.43 6.17
N PHE A 507 1.07 11.67 5.99
CA PHE A 507 2.10 11.09 6.85
C PHE A 507 2.95 12.08 7.64
N TYR A 508 3.11 13.35 7.22
CA TYR A 508 4.17 14.20 7.75
C TYR A 508 3.74 15.54 8.30
N VAL A 509 2.74 16.18 7.69
CA VAL A 509 2.28 17.49 8.19
C VAL A 509 1.65 17.37 9.57
N THR A 510 1.71 18.46 10.32
CA THR A 510 1.15 18.53 11.67
C THR A 510 -0.33 18.14 11.66
N GLY A 511 -0.70 17.16 12.51
CA GLY A 511 -2.07 16.65 12.62
C GLY A 511 -2.50 15.71 11.50
N ALA A 512 -1.61 15.30 10.59
CA ALA A 512 -1.93 14.26 9.62
C ALA A 512 -2.24 12.93 10.31
N ALA A 513 -3.28 12.22 9.84
CA ALA A 513 -3.80 11.03 10.51
C ALA A 513 -2.77 9.90 10.67
N ARG A 514 -1.84 9.79 9.71
CA ARG A 514 -0.76 8.79 9.69
C ARG A 514 0.60 9.35 10.11
N ASN A 515 0.64 10.56 10.67
CA ASN A 515 1.83 11.07 11.35
C ASN A 515 1.97 10.38 12.70
N TYR A 516 2.30 9.08 12.66
CA TYR A 516 2.41 8.23 13.85
C TYR A 516 3.48 8.68 14.83
N SER A 517 4.45 9.45 14.36
CA SER A 517 5.52 10.01 15.19
C SER A 517 5.14 11.28 15.92
N GLU A 518 3.99 11.89 15.59
CA GLU A 518 3.49 13.16 16.15
C GLU A 518 4.49 14.33 16.02
N LEU A 519 5.41 14.25 15.06
CA LEU A 519 6.29 15.36 14.78
C LEU A 519 5.51 16.54 14.20
N SER A 520 5.83 17.73 14.72
CA SER A 520 5.34 19.01 14.21
C SER A 520 6.53 19.85 13.79
N SER A 521 6.52 20.34 12.56
CA SER A 521 7.57 21.22 12.03
C SER A 521 6.94 22.35 11.23
N PRO A 522 7.01 23.60 11.74
CA PRO A 522 6.51 24.75 11.00
C PRO A 522 7.15 24.91 9.61
N GLU A 523 8.41 24.51 9.44
CA GLU A 523 9.10 24.56 8.15
C GLU A 523 8.49 23.56 7.15
N VAL A 524 8.25 22.31 7.57
CA VAL A 524 7.64 21.28 6.73
C VAL A 524 6.19 21.68 6.37
N ASP A 525 5.43 22.18 7.33
CA ASP A 525 4.04 22.63 7.12
C ASP A 525 3.95 23.83 6.15
N ASP A 526 4.88 24.80 6.26
CA ASP A 526 4.95 25.96 5.36
C ASP A 526 5.35 25.53 3.93
N LEU A 527 6.36 24.68 3.79
CA LEU A 527 6.77 24.12 2.50
C LEU A 527 5.65 23.29 1.86
N PHE A 528 4.94 22.51 2.67
CA PHE A 528 3.78 21.74 2.22
C PHE A 528 2.68 22.68 1.67
N LEU A 529 2.31 23.72 2.41
CA LEU A 529 1.30 24.67 1.97
C LEU A 529 1.71 25.38 0.67
N LYS A 530 2.96 25.83 0.57
CA LYS A 530 3.49 26.49 -0.62
C LYS A 530 3.43 25.58 -1.85
N GLN A 531 3.92 24.32 -1.76
CA GLN A 531 3.89 23.41 -2.88
C GLN A 531 2.47 23.00 -3.26
N SER A 532 1.55 22.83 -2.29
CA SER A 532 0.16 22.41 -2.52
C SER A 532 -0.71 23.49 -3.18
N THR A 533 -0.20 24.72 -3.31
CA THR A 533 -0.86 25.83 -4.00
C THR A 533 -0.16 26.26 -5.30
N GLU A 534 1.06 25.73 -5.54
CA GLU A 534 1.90 26.10 -6.67
C GLU A 534 1.46 25.40 -7.95
N LEU A 535 1.05 26.17 -8.95
CA LEU A 535 0.60 25.67 -10.25
C LEU A 535 1.76 25.46 -11.25
N ASP A 536 2.88 26.16 -11.06
CA ASP A 536 4.08 25.95 -11.87
C ASP A 536 4.80 24.69 -11.44
N VAL A 537 4.77 23.66 -12.27
CA VAL A 537 5.32 22.33 -11.94
C VAL A 537 6.80 22.36 -11.55
N PRO A 538 7.72 23.06 -12.27
CA PRO A 538 9.12 23.17 -11.86
C PRO A 538 9.30 23.80 -10.48
N THR A 539 8.60 24.88 -10.17
CA THR A 539 8.64 25.55 -8.86
C THR A 539 8.09 24.63 -7.77
N ARG A 540 6.99 23.91 -8.06
CA ARG A 540 6.41 22.91 -7.15
C ARG A 540 7.39 21.77 -6.84
N GLN A 541 8.14 21.29 -7.84
CA GLN A 541 9.19 20.27 -7.66
C GLN A 541 10.29 20.75 -6.71
N GLU A 542 10.78 21.98 -6.88
CA GLU A 542 11.83 22.53 -6.00
C GLU A 542 11.34 22.71 -4.55
N LEU A 543 10.07 23.08 -4.34
CA LEU A 543 9.46 23.13 -3.02
C LEU A 543 9.34 21.74 -2.40
N ALA A 544 8.91 20.73 -3.17
CA ALA A 544 8.80 19.34 -2.74
C ALA A 544 10.15 18.76 -2.33
N LYS A 545 11.21 18.99 -3.10
CA LYS A 545 12.58 18.55 -2.78
C LYS A 545 13.10 19.18 -1.48
N LYS A 546 12.87 20.47 -1.27
CA LYS A 546 13.24 21.15 -0.02
C LYS A 546 12.46 20.58 1.16
N MET A 547 11.17 20.35 1.00
CA MET A 547 10.30 19.75 2.01
C MET A 547 10.76 18.33 2.38
N GLU A 548 11.15 17.52 1.40
CA GLU A 548 11.68 16.17 1.63
C GLU A 548 12.90 16.20 2.53
N ILE A 549 13.90 17.03 2.20
CA ILE A 549 15.14 17.12 2.99
C ILE A 549 14.87 17.63 4.41
N ALA A 550 14.04 18.67 4.56
CA ALA A 550 13.66 19.19 5.87
C ALA A 550 12.98 18.11 6.75
N ALA A 551 12.10 17.32 6.15
CA ALA A 551 11.40 16.25 6.88
C ALA A 551 12.31 15.06 7.21
N LEU A 552 13.26 14.70 6.33
CA LEU A 552 14.24 13.63 6.57
C LEU A 552 15.14 13.95 7.77
N ASP A 553 15.51 15.21 7.97
CA ASP A 553 16.38 15.66 9.08
C ASP A 553 15.69 15.66 10.46
N LEU A 554 14.37 15.49 10.47
CA LEU A 554 13.59 15.30 11.72
C LEU A 554 13.62 13.86 12.24
N TYR A 555 13.93 12.88 11.40
CA TYR A 555 13.97 11.45 11.72
C TYR A 555 12.73 10.90 12.45
N GLY A 556 11.59 11.49 12.27
CA GLY A 556 10.34 10.94 12.81
C GLY A 556 9.97 9.60 12.19
N LYS A 557 10.31 9.46 10.91
CA LYS A 557 10.28 8.21 10.15
C LYS A 557 11.62 8.03 9.45
N ILE A 558 12.26 6.89 9.62
CA ILE A 558 13.51 6.57 8.91
C ILE A 558 13.18 5.64 7.76
N VAL A 559 13.42 6.06 6.53
CA VAL A 559 13.28 5.20 5.35
C VAL A 559 14.42 4.17 5.32
N THR A 560 14.07 2.90 5.16
CA THR A 560 15.05 1.79 5.09
C THR A 560 15.28 1.32 3.66
N ASP A 561 14.21 1.14 2.90
CA ASP A 561 14.25 0.63 1.52
C ASP A 561 12.97 0.99 0.77
N TRP A 562 13.08 1.11 -0.53
CA TRP A 562 11.96 1.18 -1.46
C TRP A 562 11.76 -0.18 -2.13
N SER A 563 10.54 -0.67 -2.16
CA SER A 563 10.21 -1.94 -2.79
C SER A 563 10.01 -1.77 -4.29
N ALA A 564 10.25 -2.84 -5.05
CA ALA A 564 9.82 -2.93 -6.45
C ALA A 564 8.45 -3.61 -6.55
N ALA A 565 7.55 -3.02 -7.35
CA ALA A 565 6.27 -3.61 -7.70
C ALA A 565 6.41 -4.53 -8.91
N ARG A 566 5.76 -5.68 -8.87
CA ARG A 566 5.66 -6.62 -10.00
C ARG A 566 4.41 -7.49 -9.86
N MET A 567 4.01 -8.09 -10.95
CA MET A 567 2.87 -9.00 -11.03
C MET A 567 3.14 -10.04 -12.10
N VAL A 568 2.77 -11.30 -11.87
CA VAL A 568 2.76 -12.33 -12.91
C VAL A 568 1.32 -12.65 -13.25
N ARG A 569 0.96 -12.64 -14.51
CA ARG A 569 -0.38 -13.02 -14.99
C ARG A 569 -0.32 -14.06 -16.08
N ARG A 570 -1.37 -14.83 -16.23
CA ARG A 570 -1.54 -15.74 -17.37
C ARG A 570 -1.58 -14.94 -18.67
N SER A 571 -1.00 -15.45 -19.76
CA SER A 571 -0.92 -14.75 -21.05
C SER A 571 -2.29 -14.48 -21.69
N TYR A 572 -3.31 -15.25 -21.32
CA TYR A 572 -4.69 -15.04 -21.74
C TYR A 572 -5.43 -13.92 -20.97
N VAL A 573 -4.89 -13.42 -19.86
CA VAL A 573 -5.43 -12.26 -19.15
C VAL A 573 -5.02 -10.99 -19.88
N LYS A 574 -5.99 -10.26 -20.40
CA LYS A 574 -5.79 -9.05 -21.22
C LYS A 574 -6.32 -7.81 -20.50
N ASN A 575 -5.82 -6.65 -20.90
CA ASN A 575 -6.19 -5.34 -20.38
C ASN A 575 -6.04 -5.23 -18.85
N VAL A 576 -4.99 -5.85 -18.32
CA VAL A 576 -4.55 -5.69 -16.94
C VAL A 576 -3.14 -5.10 -16.96
N VAL A 577 -2.99 -3.95 -16.34
CA VAL A 577 -1.72 -3.21 -16.24
C VAL A 577 -1.31 -3.14 -14.78
N LYS A 578 -0.04 -3.42 -14.49
CA LYS A 578 0.50 -3.24 -13.14
C LYS A 578 0.78 -1.77 -12.89
N HIS A 579 0.10 -1.21 -11.91
CA HIS A 579 0.37 0.13 -11.42
C HIS A 579 1.48 0.15 -10.37
N PRO A 580 2.19 1.29 -10.18
CA PRO A 580 3.22 1.46 -9.15
C PRO A 580 2.71 1.16 -7.74
N ASN A 581 1.46 1.48 -7.46
CA ASN A 581 0.81 1.15 -6.20
C ASN A 581 -0.24 0.03 -6.36
N LEU A 582 -0.73 -0.47 -5.21
CA LEU A 582 -1.74 -1.54 -5.16
C LEU A 582 -3.18 -1.02 -5.05
N TYR A 583 -3.39 0.29 -5.00
CA TYR A 583 -4.70 0.86 -4.64
C TYR A 583 -5.53 1.30 -5.84
N ASN A 584 -4.89 1.47 -7.01
CA ASN A 584 -5.56 1.91 -8.22
C ASN A 584 -5.69 0.76 -9.22
N ALA A 585 -6.59 0.90 -10.18
CA ALA A 585 -6.86 -0.05 -11.28
C ALA A 585 -7.26 -1.49 -10.85
N ASN A 586 -7.78 -1.68 -9.64
CA ASN A 586 -8.20 -2.99 -9.13
C ASN A 586 -9.67 -3.34 -9.46
N ARG A 587 -10.39 -2.50 -10.18
CA ARG A 587 -11.79 -2.78 -10.57
C ARG A 587 -11.90 -3.81 -11.68
N PHE A 588 -10.88 -3.90 -12.55
CA PHE A 588 -10.79 -4.85 -13.66
C PHE A 588 -12.00 -4.80 -14.63
N GLU A 589 -12.66 -3.65 -14.73
CA GLU A 589 -13.85 -3.51 -15.57
C GLU A 589 -13.57 -3.65 -17.07
N THR A 590 -12.31 -3.40 -17.47
CA THR A 590 -11.80 -3.55 -18.84
C THR A 590 -10.98 -4.82 -19.04
N ALA A 591 -10.79 -5.62 -18.01
CA ALA A 591 -10.07 -6.89 -18.11
C ALA A 591 -10.93 -7.95 -18.82
N TRP A 592 -10.28 -8.81 -19.60
CA TRP A 592 -10.94 -9.93 -20.26
C TRP A 592 -10.00 -11.13 -20.43
N LEU A 593 -10.57 -12.29 -20.73
CA LEU A 593 -9.84 -13.55 -20.86
C LEU A 593 -9.87 -14.03 -22.30
N ASP A 594 -8.70 -14.20 -22.90
CA ASP A 594 -8.53 -14.72 -24.25
C ASP A 594 -8.40 -16.25 -24.22
N LEU A 595 -9.51 -16.91 -23.81
CA LEU A 595 -9.65 -18.36 -23.68
C LEU A 595 -10.24 -18.99 -24.94
#